data_6449541f21fa381b6cb26c35d1678f61
#
_entry.id   6449541f21fa381b6cb26c35d1678f61
#
_cell.length_a   1.000
_cell.length_b   1.000
_cell.length_c   1.000
_cell.angle_alpha   90.00
_cell.angle_beta   90.00
_cell.angle_gamma   90.00
#
_symmetry.space_group_name_H-M   'P 1'
#
loop_
_entity.id
_entity.type
_entity.pdbx_description
1 polymer ?
#
loop_
_entity_poly.entity_id
_entity_poly.type
_entity_poly.pdbx_seq_one_letter_code
_entity_poly.pdbx_strand_id
1 'polypeptide(L)'
;AYEMQRSRVGSEMCIRDSDRPLDAAEAAMLEELTVRRAAREPLQYLCGSWPFLDFELAVGPGVLCPRADTEVVAETAAEMLAGVEAPRALDLCAGTGCLGLGVKRLCPAAQVVCVEKSPEAYVYLEKNTRLALKGRGGSTENVLDASPFEEPAFDWGMKPTRAAEPVEGDLFTYWESLPEGQLDLIVSNPPYLTAQEMSELQPEVAKEPAMALEAGEDGLVFYKAIAEHYQKALRPGGALALEIGWQQREAVTALLEANGWADIACRKDFGGNDRCMTARRPQ
;
A
#
# COMPACT_ATOMS: atom_id res chain seq x y z
N ALA A 1 15.21 -0.74 17.74
CA ALA A 1 14.51 -0.89 19.04
C ALA A 1 13.02 -1.16 18.83
N TYR A 2 12.38 -0.55 17.84
CA TYR A 2 10.95 -0.71 17.53
C TYR A 2 10.63 -2.07 16.92
N GLU A 3 11.47 -2.59 16.02
CA GLU A 3 11.35 -3.94 15.44
C GLU A 3 11.48 -5.04 16.50
N MET A 4 12.38 -4.86 17.48
CA MET A 4 12.53 -5.82 18.58
C MET A 4 11.30 -5.87 19.51
N GLN A 5 10.56 -4.78 19.65
CA GLN A 5 9.32 -4.80 20.47
C GLN A 5 8.16 -5.47 19.72
N ARG A 6 8.02 -5.27 18.40
CA ARG A 6 7.00 -5.98 17.58
C ARG A 6 7.27 -7.48 17.51
N SER A 7 8.53 -7.90 17.33
CA SER A 7 8.88 -9.32 17.31
C SER A 7 8.68 -10.00 18.68
N ARG A 8 8.81 -9.24 19.77
CA ARG A 8 8.56 -9.76 21.13
C ARG A 8 7.08 -9.99 21.41
N VAL A 9 6.19 -9.11 20.97
CA VAL A 9 4.74 -9.29 21.15
C VAL A 9 4.23 -10.52 20.38
N GLY A 10 4.69 -10.72 19.13
CA GLY A 10 4.37 -11.93 18.36
C GLY A 10 4.99 -13.20 18.94
N SER A 11 6.23 -13.16 19.43
CA SER A 11 6.92 -14.31 20.01
C SER A 11 6.37 -14.69 21.39
N GLU A 12 5.92 -13.74 22.20
CA GLU A 12 5.31 -14.03 23.51
C GLU A 12 3.93 -14.68 23.38
N MET A 13 3.11 -14.29 22.38
CA MET A 13 1.86 -15.00 22.08
C MET A 13 2.11 -16.42 21.59
N CYS A 14 3.07 -16.62 20.68
CA CYS A 14 3.46 -17.94 20.21
C CYS A 14 4.01 -18.84 21.34
N ILE A 15 4.76 -18.27 22.29
CA ILE A 15 5.29 -19.01 23.45
C ILE A 15 4.19 -19.43 24.42
N ARG A 16 3.15 -18.64 24.62
CA ARG A 16 2.03 -18.98 25.53
C ARG A 16 1.16 -20.13 25.03
N ASP A 17 1.01 -20.27 23.71
CA ASP A 17 0.23 -21.35 23.10
C ASP A 17 1.08 -22.57 22.73
N SER A 18 2.42 -22.52 22.87
CA SER A 18 3.34 -23.57 22.43
C SER A 18 3.22 -24.89 23.21
N ASP A 19 2.67 -24.86 24.42
CA ASP A 19 2.51 -26.04 25.28
C ASP A 19 1.19 -26.79 25.05
N ARG A 20 0.26 -26.24 24.26
CA ARG A 20 -0.98 -26.93 23.90
C ARG A 20 -0.72 -27.92 22.78
N PRO A 21 -1.03 -29.21 22.94
CA PRO A 21 -0.95 -30.15 21.83
C PRO A 21 -1.97 -29.78 20.73
N LEU A 22 -1.52 -29.89 19.49
CA LEU A 22 -2.43 -29.74 18.36
C LEU A 22 -3.43 -30.89 18.32
N ASP A 23 -4.67 -30.61 17.96
CA ASP A 23 -5.60 -31.65 17.61
C ASP A 23 -5.29 -32.22 16.20
N ALA A 24 -5.99 -33.30 15.80
CA ALA A 24 -5.71 -33.97 14.54
C ALA A 24 -5.97 -33.08 13.31
N ALA A 25 -6.96 -32.17 13.36
CA ALA A 25 -7.27 -31.25 12.26
C ALA A 25 -6.21 -30.15 12.15
N GLU A 26 -5.78 -29.61 13.29
CA GLU A 26 -4.71 -28.60 13.37
C GLU A 26 -3.37 -29.18 12.90
N ALA A 27 -3.07 -30.44 13.28
CA ALA A 27 -1.85 -31.13 12.83
C ALA A 27 -1.85 -31.37 11.32
N ALA A 28 -2.99 -31.79 10.75
CA ALA A 28 -3.12 -31.98 9.29
C ALA A 28 -3.00 -30.65 8.54
N MET A 29 -3.62 -29.58 9.05
CA MET A 29 -3.49 -28.23 8.48
C MET A 29 -2.04 -27.73 8.52
N LEU A 30 -1.35 -27.93 9.65
CA LEU A 30 0.07 -27.53 9.76
C LEU A 30 0.94 -28.30 8.77
N GLU A 31 0.70 -29.59 8.57
CA GLU A 31 1.42 -30.41 7.58
C GLU A 31 1.18 -29.87 6.16
N GLU A 32 -0.06 -29.57 5.77
CA GLU A 32 -0.39 -28.97 4.49
C GLU A 32 0.33 -27.63 4.28
N LEU A 33 0.24 -26.72 5.27
CA LEU A 33 0.90 -25.42 5.21
C LEU A 33 2.43 -25.55 5.13
N THR A 34 2.99 -26.55 5.81
CA THR A 34 4.44 -26.85 5.76
C THR A 34 4.87 -27.29 4.36
N VAL A 35 4.09 -28.15 3.71
CA VAL A 35 4.35 -28.59 2.32
C VAL A 35 4.29 -27.39 1.36
N ARG A 36 3.29 -26.55 1.47
CA ARG A 36 3.14 -25.33 0.65
C ARG A 36 4.31 -24.37 0.90
N ARG A 37 4.71 -24.18 2.16
CA ARG A 37 5.87 -23.34 2.49
C ARG A 37 7.18 -23.92 1.97
N ALA A 38 7.37 -25.23 2.04
CA ALA A 38 8.52 -25.91 1.43
C ALA A 38 8.56 -25.72 -0.10
N ALA A 39 7.39 -25.60 -0.75
CA ALA A 39 7.26 -25.25 -2.16
C ALA A 39 7.44 -23.74 -2.43
N ARG A 40 7.95 -22.96 -1.45
CA ARG A 40 8.26 -21.53 -1.54
C ARG A 40 7.03 -20.64 -1.72
N GLU A 41 5.84 -21.08 -1.29
CA GLU A 41 4.69 -20.19 -1.22
C GLU A 41 4.94 -19.07 -0.19
N PRO A 42 4.61 -17.79 -0.48
CA PRO A 42 4.79 -16.70 0.46
C PRO A 42 4.11 -16.99 1.80
N LEU A 43 4.79 -16.73 2.90
CA LEU A 43 4.23 -16.95 4.23
C LEU A 43 2.93 -16.16 4.43
N GLN A 44 2.89 -14.94 3.90
CA GLN A 44 1.72 -14.08 3.92
C GLN A 44 0.48 -14.74 3.31
N TYR A 45 0.66 -15.44 2.19
CA TYR A 45 -0.43 -16.16 1.52
C TYR A 45 -0.94 -17.35 2.35
N LEU A 46 -0.01 -18.02 3.05
CA LEU A 46 -0.37 -19.12 3.93
C LEU A 46 -1.14 -18.63 5.16
N CYS A 47 -0.78 -17.48 5.70
CA CYS A 47 -1.47 -16.85 6.84
C CYS A 47 -2.82 -16.22 6.45
N GLY A 48 -3.00 -15.80 5.19
CA GLY A 48 -4.22 -15.15 4.70
C GLY A 48 -4.43 -13.73 5.21
N SER A 49 -3.61 -13.26 6.18
CA SER A 49 -3.54 -11.89 6.64
C SER A 49 -2.09 -11.50 6.95
N TRP A 50 -1.80 -10.20 6.89
CA TRP A 50 -0.47 -9.70 7.20
C TRP A 50 -0.54 -8.33 7.89
N PRO A 51 0.29 -8.08 8.91
CA PRO A 51 0.32 -6.81 9.62
C PRO A 51 0.90 -5.70 8.74
N PHE A 52 0.36 -4.49 8.88
CA PHE A 52 0.88 -3.26 8.35
C PHE A 52 0.62 -2.14 9.36
N LEU A 53 1.64 -1.40 9.80
CA LEU A 53 1.57 -0.50 10.94
C LEU A 53 1.03 -1.24 12.18
N ASP A 54 -0.12 -0.85 12.68
CA ASP A 54 -0.79 -1.45 13.85
C ASP A 54 -2.14 -2.10 13.51
N PHE A 55 -2.36 -2.48 12.24
CA PHE A 55 -3.55 -3.19 11.78
C PHE A 55 -3.20 -4.35 10.84
N GLU A 56 -4.15 -5.24 10.59
CA GLU A 56 -3.99 -6.38 9.70
C GLU A 56 -4.75 -6.19 8.39
N LEU A 57 -4.16 -6.69 7.31
CA LEU A 57 -4.72 -6.70 5.96
C LEU A 57 -4.92 -8.14 5.49
N ALA A 58 -6.04 -8.42 4.87
CA ALA A 58 -6.21 -9.64 4.11
C ALA A 58 -5.24 -9.65 2.91
N VAL A 59 -4.58 -10.77 2.69
CA VAL A 59 -3.60 -10.98 1.63
C VAL A 59 -3.67 -12.43 1.15
N GLY A 60 -3.32 -12.65 -0.11
CA GLY A 60 -3.29 -13.99 -0.70
C GLY A 60 -2.87 -13.96 -2.17
N PRO A 61 -2.97 -15.09 -2.89
CA PRO A 61 -2.60 -15.15 -4.29
C PRO A 61 -3.31 -14.09 -5.13
N GLY A 62 -2.57 -13.41 -6.00
CA GLY A 62 -3.10 -12.38 -6.89
C GLY A 62 -2.88 -10.94 -6.42
N VAL A 63 -2.32 -10.72 -5.22
CA VAL A 63 -1.98 -9.38 -4.73
C VAL A 63 -0.56 -9.34 -4.15
N LEU A 64 0.12 -8.20 -4.28
CA LEU A 64 1.42 -7.95 -3.66
C LEU A 64 1.30 -8.00 -2.13
N CYS A 65 2.20 -8.73 -1.47
CA CYS A 65 2.26 -8.76 -0.01
C CYS A 65 2.73 -7.40 0.53
N PRO A 66 2.06 -6.82 1.55
CA PRO A 66 2.53 -5.61 2.20
C PRO A 66 3.96 -5.74 2.73
N ARG A 67 4.78 -4.71 2.54
CA ARG A 67 6.18 -4.67 2.98
C ARG A 67 6.33 -3.66 4.13
N ALA A 68 7.22 -3.97 5.08
CA ALA A 68 7.55 -3.06 6.16
C ALA A 68 8.16 -1.74 5.65
N ASP A 69 8.89 -1.79 4.54
CA ASP A 69 9.48 -0.59 3.92
C ASP A 69 8.42 0.41 3.45
N THR A 70 7.25 -0.07 3.02
CA THR A 70 6.11 0.76 2.62
C THR A 70 5.51 1.54 3.80
N GLU A 71 5.71 1.11 5.06
CA GLU A 71 5.27 1.84 6.25
C GLU A 71 5.90 3.23 6.31
N VAL A 72 7.18 3.37 5.91
CA VAL A 72 7.89 4.66 5.84
C VAL A 72 7.21 5.62 4.87
N VAL A 73 6.66 5.09 3.77
CA VAL A 73 5.94 5.91 2.77
C VAL A 73 4.63 6.42 3.37
N ALA A 74 3.87 5.54 4.06
CA ALA A 74 2.62 5.93 4.72
C ALA A 74 2.85 6.98 5.81
N GLU A 75 3.89 6.81 6.65
CA GLU A 75 4.28 7.77 7.69
C GLU A 75 4.67 9.12 7.09
N THR A 76 5.53 9.11 6.06
CA THR A 76 5.97 10.33 5.37
C THR A 76 4.78 11.06 4.73
N ALA A 77 3.90 10.33 4.07
CA ALA A 77 2.70 10.88 3.44
C ALA A 77 1.76 11.53 4.47
N ALA A 78 1.55 10.89 5.61
CA ALA A 78 0.74 11.46 6.69
C ALA A 78 1.38 12.71 7.32
N GLU A 79 2.71 12.74 7.49
CA GLU A 79 3.44 13.93 7.93
C GLU A 79 3.26 15.11 6.97
N MET A 80 3.22 14.86 5.64
CA MET A 80 3.00 15.90 4.63
C MET A 80 1.59 16.51 4.66
N LEU A 81 0.62 15.82 5.27
CA LEU A 81 -0.75 16.29 5.49
C LEU A 81 -0.94 17.06 6.80
N ALA A 82 0.13 17.25 7.58
CA ALA A 82 0.03 17.96 8.87
C ALA A 82 -0.56 19.36 8.69
N GLY A 83 -1.62 19.66 9.46
CA GLY A 83 -2.31 20.95 9.41
C GLY A 83 -3.34 21.10 8.29
N VAL A 84 -3.56 20.08 7.46
CA VAL A 84 -4.66 20.06 6.47
C VAL A 84 -5.92 19.49 7.11
N GLU A 85 -6.99 20.26 7.10
CA GLU A 85 -8.29 19.83 7.60
C GLU A 85 -9.00 18.96 6.54
N ALA A 86 -9.40 17.72 6.92
CA ALA A 86 -10.07 16.76 6.06
C ALA A 86 -9.40 16.56 4.68
N PRO A 87 -8.09 16.19 4.62
CA PRO A 87 -7.36 16.09 3.37
C PRO A 87 -7.90 15.00 2.45
N ARG A 88 -7.80 15.22 1.15
CA ARG A 88 -8.16 14.28 0.09
C ARG A 88 -6.89 13.61 -0.45
N ALA A 89 -6.82 12.30 -0.34
CA ALA A 89 -5.67 11.50 -0.75
C ALA A 89 -6.07 10.46 -1.80
N LEU A 90 -5.18 10.25 -2.77
CA LEU A 90 -5.30 9.24 -3.81
C LEU A 90 -4.13 8.26 -3.66
N ASP A 91 -4.44 6.97 -3.55
CA ASP A 91 -3.48 5.86 -3.58
C ASP A 91 -3.57 5.16 -4.93
N LEU A 92 -2.47 5.18 -5.70
CA LEU A 92 -2.38 4.59 -7.04
C LEU A 92 -1.61 3.26 -6.96
N CYS A 93 -2.04 2.27 -7.73
CA CYS A 93 -1.53 0.89 -7.67
C CYS A 93 -1.70 0.31 -6.26
N ALA A 94 -2.91 0.44 -5.72
CA ALA A 94 -3.17 0.26 -4.30
C ALA A 94 -2.97 -1.19 -3.78
N GLY A 95 -3.06 -2.21 -4.64
CA GLY A 95 -2.89 -3.60 -4.25
C GLY A 95 -3.83 -4.01 -3.12
N THR A 96 -3.29 -4.34 -1.94
CA THR A 96 -4.08 -4.59 -0.73
C THR A 96 -4.72 -3.34 -0.12
N GLY A 97 -4.36 -2.15 -0.60
CA GLY A 97 -4.71 -0.86 0.01
C GLY A 97 -3.83 -0.48 1.21
N CYS A 98 -2.72 -1.17 1.43
CA CYS A 98 -1.88 -0.96 2.62
C CYS A 98 -1.45 0.50 2.77
N LEU A 99 -1.05 1.15 1.67
CA LEU A 99 -0.55 2.52 1.71
C LEU A 99 -1.68 3.53 1.98
N GLY A 100 -2.77 3.49 1.21
CA GLY A 100 -3.92 4.38 1.42
C GLY A 100 -4.59 4.19 2.78
N LEU A 101 -4.76 2.95 3.23
CA LEU A 101 -5.28 2.64 4.56
C LEU A 101 -4.30 3.06 5.67
N GLY A 102 -2.99 2.95 5.43
CA GLY A 102 -1.95 3.48 6.32
C GLY A 102 -2.06 4.99 6.49
N VAL A 103 -2.20 5.74 5.38
CA VAL A 103 -2.46 7.19 5.43
C VAL A 103 -3.74 7.48 6.21
N LYS A 104 -4.84 6.77 5.95
CA LYS A 104 -6.10 6.91 6.71
C LYS A 104 -5.93 6.62 8.19
N ARG A 105 -5.13 5.60 8.54
CA ARG A 105 -4.84 5.21 9.91
C ARG A 105 -4.08 6.30 10.66
N LEU A 106 -3.09 6.92 10.02
CA LEU A 106 -2.23 7.95 10.60
C LEU A 106 -2.87 9.34 10.55
N CYS A 107 -3.74 9.59 9.56
CA CYS A 107 -4.53 10.81 9.41
C CYS A 107 -6.03 10.47 9.32
N PRO A 108 -6.73 10.25 10.45
CA PRO A 108 -8.12 9.80 10.46
C PRO A 108 -9.11 10.73 9.76
N ALA A 109 -8.78 12.02 9.62
CA ALA A 109 -9.59 12.99 8.88
C ALA A 109 -9.48 12.85 7.36
N ALA A 110 -8.46 12.14 6.84
CA ALA A 110 -8.24 11.98 5.41
C ALA A 110 -9.41 11.25 4.73
N GLN A 111 -9.80 11.74 3.56
CA GLN A 111 -10.66 11.05 2.61
C GLN A 111 -9.74 10.38 1.59
N VAL A 112 -9.77 9.06 1.52
CA VAL A 112 -8.81 8.28 0.73
C VAL A 112 -9.53 7.50 -0.35
N VAL A 113 -9.04 7.62 -1.58
CA VAL A 113 -9.43 6.79 -2.74
C VAL A 113 -8.25 5.91 -3.07
N CYS A 114 -8.50 4.61 -3.24
CA CYS A 114 -7.49 3.61 -3.59
C CYS A 114 -7.82 3.04 -4.96
N VAL A 115 -6.93 3.24 -5.94
CA VAL A 115 -7.12 2.82 -7.33
C VAL A 115 -6.26 1.58 -7.61
N GLU A 116 -6.92 0.52 -8.06
CA GLU A 116 -6.28 -0.75 -8.42
C GLU A 116 -6.77 -1.23 -9.79
N LYS A 117 -5.84 -1.72 -10.61
CA LYS A 117 -6.13 -2.21 -11.97
C LYS A 117 -6.41 -3.71 -12.02
N SER A 118 -5.72 -4.51 -11.17
CA SER A 118 -5.87 -5.96 -11.16
C SER A 118 -7.19 -6.37 -10.50
N PRO A 119 -8.08 -7.08 -11.20
CA PRO A 119 -9.30 -7.60 -10.58
C PRO A 119 -9.03 -8.54 -9.41
N GLU A 120 -7.94 -9.32 -9.48
CA GLU A 120 -7.54 -10.23 -8.41
C GLU A 120 -7.10 -9.47 -7.16
N ALA A 121 -6.29 -8.41 -7.31
CA ALA A 121 -5.87 -7.56 -6.20
C ALA A 121 -7.04 -6.71 -5.67
N TYR A 122 -7.95 -6.26 -6.55
CA TYR A 122 -9.13 -5.48 -6.17
C TYR A 122 -10.03 -6.19 -5.16
N VAL A 123 -10.15 -7.53 -5.23
CA VAL A 123 -10.90 -8.31 -4.22
C VAL A 123 -10.33 -8.09 -2.81
N TYR A 124 -9.01 -8.05 -2.67
CA TYR A 124 -8.36 -7.77 -1.38
C TYR A 124 -8.52 -6.30 -0.98
N LEU A 125 -8.37 -5.38 -1.92
CA LEU A 125 -8.58 -3.95 -1.68
C LEU A 125 -10.00 -3.70 -1.14
N GLU A 126 -11.01 -4.23 -1.82
CA GLU A 126 -12.41 -4.09 -1.41
C GLU A 126 -12.66 -4.66 0.00
N LYS A 127 -12.10 -5.84 0.30
CA LYS A 127 -12.18 -6.45 1.62
C LYS A 127 -11.52 -5.57 2.68
N ASN A 128 -10.31 -5.07 2.43
CA ASN A 128 -9.52 -4.32 3.38
C ASN A 128 -10.09 -2.92 3.64
N THR A 129 -10.66 -2.25 2.64
CA THR A 129 -11.29 -0.92 2.82
C THR A 129 -12.56 -0.97 3.67
N ARG A 130 -13.17 -2.14 3.85
CA ARG A 130 -14.31 -2.36 4.77
C ARG A 130 -13.88 -2.48 6.23
N LEU A 131 -12.58 -2.56 6.53
CA LEU A 131 -12.09 -2.62 7.89
C LEU A 131 -12.41 -1.31 8.63
N ALA A 132 -13.03 -1.43 9.82
CA ALA A 132 -13.22 -0.30 10.71
C ALA A 132 -11.88 0.05 11.36
N LEU A 133 -11.20 1.09 10.86
CA LEU A 133 -9.95 1.58 11.45
C LEU A 133 -10.28 2.33 12.73
N LYS A 134 -10.24 1.65 13.88
CA LYS A 134 -10.34 2.26 15.21
C LYS A 134 -9.04 3.03 15.48
N GLY A 135 -9.15 4.19 16.20
CA GLY A 135 -8.02 4.99 16.64
C GLY A 135 -6.96 4.19 17.43
N ARG A 136 -5.76 4.74 17.65
CA ARG A 136 -4.68 4.09 18.40
C ARG A 136 -5.19 3.44 19.68
N GLY A 137 -5.06 2.12 19.80
CA GLY A 137 -5.47 1.33 20.99
C GLY A 137 -6.76 0.52 20.83
N GLY A 138 -7.43 0.53 19.68
CA GLY A 138 -8.60 -0.32 19.43
C GLY A 138 -8.23 -1.61 18.70
N SER A 139 -8.72 -2.77 19.18
CA SER A 139 -8.64 -4.03 18.44
C SER A 139 -9.36 -3.89 17.09
N THR A 140 -8.76 -4.43 16.03
CA THR A 140 -9.43 -4.60 14.75
C THR A 140 -10.50 -5.67 14.88
N GLU A 141 -11.75 -5.29 15.17
CA GLU A 141 -12.87 -6.20 14.94
C GLU A 141 -13.15 -6.20 13.43
N ASN A 142 -12.92 -7.35 12.80
CA ASN A 142 -13.38 -7.62 11.45
C ASN A 142 -14.90 -7.56 11.44
N VAL A 143 -15.47 -6.48 10.93
CA VAL A 143 -16.89 -6.40 10.65
C VAL A 143 -17.14 -7.17 9.36
N LEU A 144 -17.23 -8.51 9.47
CA LEU A 144 -17.53 -9.41 8.36
C LEU A 144 -19.03 -9.45 8.00
N ASP A 145 -19.85 -8.56 8.54
CA ASP A 145 -21.30 -8.59 8.36
C ASP A 145 -21.86 -7.22 8.00
N ALA A 146 -21.63 -6.82 6.74
CA ALA A 146 -22.40 -5.74 6.13
C ALA A 146 -22.98 -6.25 4.80
N SER A 147 -24.31 -6.23 4.72
CA SER A 147 -25.10 -6.57 3.53
C SER A 147 -24.60 -5.88 2.25
N PRO A 148 -24.88 -6.42 1.06
CA PRO A 148 -24.44 -5.84 -0.20
C PRO A 148 -24.95 -4.40 -0.31
N PHE A 149 -24.01 -3.45 -0.34
CA PHE A 149 -24.31 -2.06 -0.57
C PHE A 149 -24.60 -1.82 -2.04
N GLU A 150 -25.70 -1.13 -2.35
CA GLU A 150 -25.86 -0.45 -3.63
C GLU A 150 -24.72 0.59 -3.75
N GLU A 151 -23.95 0.51 -4.83
CA GLU A 151 -22.83 1.42 -5.08
C GLU A 151 -23.37 2.84 -5.33
N PRO A 152 -23.07 3.81 -4.45
CA PRO A 152 -23.23 5.19 -4.85
C PRO A 152 -22.06 5.57 -5.77
N ALA A 153 -22.36 6.23 -6.88
CA ALA A 153 -21.36 6.91 -7.69
C ALA A 153 -20.50 7.78 -6.75
N PHE A 154 -19.17 7.72 -6.94
CA PHE A 154 -18.21 8.44 -6.11
C PHE A 154 -18.56 9.95 -6.11
N ASP A 155 -19.01 10.45 -4.97
CA ASP A 155 -19.25 11.88 -4.75
C ASP A 155 -18.20 12.40 -3.75
N TRP A 156 -17.32 13.25 -4.21
CA TRP A 156 -16.31 13.91 -3.39
C TRP A 156 -16.88 14.69 -2.19
N GLY A 157 -18.20 14.94 -2.16
CA GLY A 157 -18.91 15.65 -1.10
C GLY A 157 -19.49 14.77 0.01
N MET A 158 -19.57 13.44 -0.17
CA MET A 158 -20.17 12.55 0.83
C MET A 158 -19.14 12.11 1.88
N LYS A 159 -19.58 12.01 3.13
CA LYS A 159 -18.75 11.40 4.19
C LYS A 159 -18.58 9.92 3.89
N PRO A 160 -17.34 9.42 3.70
CA PRO A 160 -17.12 8.01 3.44
C PRO A 160 -17.61 7.16 4.61
N THR A 161 -18.43 6.16 4.34
CA THR A 161 -18.86 5.16 5.32
C THR A 161 -17.81 4.04 5.49
N ARG A 162 -16.76 4.05 4.66
CA ARG A 162 -15.64 3.11 4.64
C ARG A 162 -14.35 3.79 5.10
N ALA A 163 -13.33 3.00 5.42
CA ALA A 163 -12.00 3.51 5.73
C ALA A 163 -11.34 4.20 4.53
N ALA A 164 -11.55 3.66 3.32
CA ALA A 164 -11.16 4.25 2.05
C ALA A 164 -12.14 3.80 0.97
N GLU A 165 -12.22 4.52 -0.15
CA GLU A 165 -13.03 4.16 -1.32
C GLU A 165 -12.18 3.37 -2.32
N PRO A 166 -12.48 2.08 -2.57
CA PRO A 166 -11.80 1.29 -3.58
C PRO A 166 -12.37 1.61 -4.97
N VAL A 167 -11.49 1.81 -5.94
CA VAL A 167 -11.86 2.08 -7.34
C VAL A 167 -11.06 1.16 -8.26
N GLU A 168 -11.75 0.49 -9.18
CA GLU A 168 -11.09 -0.23 -10.26
C GLU A 168 -10.65 0.77 -11.34
N GLY A 169 -9.34 0.83 -11.64
CA GLY A 169 -8.83 1.81 -12.58
C GLY A 169 -7.37 1.60 -12.96
N ASP A 170 -7.02 2.07 -14.15
CA ASP A 170 -5.66 2.01 -14.67
C ASP A 170 -4.95 3.37 -14.45
N LEU A 171 -3.82 3.36 -13.73
CA LEU A 171 -2.99 4.54 -13.51
C LEU A 171 -2.69 5.30 -14.81
N PHE A 172 -2.52 4.60 -15.95
CA PHE A 172 -2.18 5.24 -17.22
C PHE A 172 -3.32 6.07 -17.83
N THR A 173 -4.56 5.90 -17.37
CA THR A 173 -5.73 6.63 -17.87
C THR A 173 -6.58 7.27 -16.78
N TYR A 174 -6.46 6.84 -15.53
CA TYR A 174 -7.31 7.31 -14.43
C TYR A 174 -7.22 8.82 -14.18
N TRP A 175 -6.06 9.42 -14.46
CA TRP A 175 -5.84 10.87 -14.34
C TRP A 175 -6.81 11.72 -15.18
N GLU A 176 -7.34 11.18 -16.29
CA GLU A 176 -8.31 11.87 -17.17
C GLU A 176 -9.64 12.14 -16.46
N SER A 177 -9.98 11.32 -15.46
CA SER A 177 -11.20 11.46 -14.67
C SER A 177 -11.06 12.37 -13.46
N LEU A 178 -9.83 12.76 -13.10
CA LEU A 178 -9.57 13.53 -11.90
C LEU A 178 -9.84 15.03 -12.10
N PRO A 179 -10.60 15.66 -11.20
CA PRO A 179 -10.76 17.11 -11.23
C PRO A 179 -9.45 17.81 -10.85
N GLU A 180 -9.18 18.95 -11.49
CA GLU A 180 -7.98 19.73 -11.22
C GLU A 180 -8.03 20.37 -9.81
N GLY A 181 -6.90 20.34 -9.11
CA GLY A 181 -6.70 21.03 -7.84
C GLY A 181 -7.51 20.51 -6.66
N GLN A 182 -8.00 19.28 -6.72
CA GLN A 182 -8.90 18.73 -5.70
C GLN A 182 -8.18 17.85 -4.65
N LEU A 183 -6.97 17.39 -4.94
CA LEU A 183 -6.23 16.50 -4.06
C LEU A 183 -5.20 17.26 -3.21
N ASP A 184 -5.03 16.81 -1.98
CA ASP A 184 -3.97 17.27 -1.07
C ASP A 184 -2.74 16.36 -1.15
N LEU A 185 -2.96 15.07 -1.48
CA LEU A 185 -1.92 14.05 -1.51
C LEU A 185 -2.18 13.02 -2.60
N ILE A 186 -1.10 12.62 -3.27
CA ILE A 186 -1.04 11.41 -4.08
C ILE A 186 0.04 10.51 -3.48
N VAL A 187 -0.28 9.25 -3.24
CA VAL A 187 0.68 8.23 -2.83
C VAL A 187 0.67 7.07 -3.82
N SER A 188 1.79 6.37 -3.95
CA SER A 188 1.85 5.13 -4.72
C SER A 188 3.04 4.27 -4.29
N ASN A 189 2.82 2.96 -4.29
CA ASN A 189 3.88 1.97 -4.39
C ASN A 189 3.71 1.27 -5.76
N PRO A 190 4.16 1.90 -6.85
CA PRO A 190 3.97 1.34 -8.18
C PRO A 190 4.97 0.21 -8.44
N PRO A 191 4.74 -0.67 -9.42
CA PRO A 191 5.76 -1.57 -9.92
C PRO A 191 7.01 -0.78 -10.33
N TYR A 192 8.19 -1.32 -10.02
CA TYR A 192 9.46 -0.63 -10.28
C TYR A 192 10.62 -1.54 -10.70
N LEU A 193 10.40 -2.86 -10.80
CA LEU A 193 11.46 -3.79 -11.20
C LEU A 193 11.62 -3.82 -12.72
N THR A 194 12.87 -3.88 -13.13
CA THR A 194 13.24 -4.11 -14.54
C THR A 194 13.03 -5.58 -14.92
N ALA A 195 12.96 -5.86 -16.23
CA ALA A 195 12.90 -7.23 -16.73
C ALA A 195 14.11 -8.09 -16.29
N GLN A 196 15.28 -7.47 -16.09
CA GLN A 196 16.46 -8.17 -15.56
C GLN A 196 16.24 -8.55 -14.09
N GLU A 197 15.83 -7.61 -13.25
CA GLU A 197 15.57 -7.86 -11.82
C GLU A 197 14.46 -8.91 -11.62
N MET A 198 13.45 -8.94 -12.51
CA MET A 198 12.43 -9.99 -12.51
C MET A 198 13.01 -11.40 -12.70
N SER A 199 14.14 -11.56 -13.39
CA SER A 199 14.82 -12.84 -13.58
C SER A 199 15.61 -13.30 -12.36
N GLU A 200 15.89 -12.40 -11.41
CA GLU A 200 16.72 -12.61 -10.21
C GLU A 200 15.89 -12.65 -8.90
N LEU A 201 14.55 -12.69 -9.01
CA LEU A 201 13.66 -12.68 -7.87
C LEU A 201 13.88 -13.88 -6.94
N GLN A 202 13.70 -13.64 -5.64
CA GLN A 202 13.57 -14.73 -4.69
C GLN A 202 12.36 -15.60 -5.05
N PRO A 203 12.44 -16.91 -4.83
CA PRO A 203 11.38 -17.85 -5.24
C PRO A 203 9.99 -17.54 -4.69
N GLU A 204 9.91 -16.93 -3.50
CA GLU A 204 8.66 -16.47 -2.88
C GLU A 204 8.09 -15.28 -3.62
N VAL A 205 8.92 -14.28 -3.94
CA VAL A 205 8.50 -13.07 -4.66
C VAL A 205 8.08 -13.39 -6.10
N ALA A 206 8.74 -14.37 -6.73
CA ALA A 206 8.36 -14.86 -8.07
C ALA A 206 6.96 -15.50 -8.11
N LYS A 207 6.33 -15.79 -6.97
CA LYS A 207 4.94 -16.26 -6.87
C LYS A 207 3.91 -15.13 -6.69
N GLU A 208 4.38 -13.92 -6.45
CA GLU A 208 3.53 -12.74 -6.43
C GLU A 208 3.22 -12.27 -7.86
N PRO A 209 2.17 -11.47 -8.08
CA PRO A 209 1.79 -11.06 -9.43
C PRO A 209 2.89 -10.29 -10.16
N ALA A 210 3.32 -10.73 -11.32
CA ALA A 210 4.33 -10.03 -12.11
C ALA A 210 3.90 -8.58 -12.44
N MET A 211 2.60 -8.35 -12.68
CA MET A 211 2.03 -7.01 -12.90
C MET A 211 2.27 -6.03 -11.74
N ALA A 212 2.39 -6.54 -10.51
CA ALA A 212 2.65 -5.71 -9.33
C ALA A 212 4.14 -5.44 -9.10
N LEU A 213 5.03 -6.01 -9.92
CA LEU A 213 6.47 -5.94 -9.76
C LEU A 213 7.15 -5.29 -10.95
N GLU A 214 6.79 -5.68 -12.18
CA GLU A 214 7.49 -5.33 -13.42
C GLU A 214 7.09 -3.94 -13.94
N ALA A 215 8.08 -3.11 -14.23
CA ALA A 215 7.92 -1.75 -14.75
C ALA A 215 8.69 -1.48 -16.05
N GLY A 216 8.82 -2.50 -16.92
CA GLY A 216 9.47 -2.38 -18.20
C GLY A 216 11.00 -2.43 -18.15
N GLU A 217 11.64 -1.93 -19.19
CA GLU A 217 13.10 -2.07 -19.35
C GLU A 217 13.91 -1.28 -18.32
N ASP A 218 13.45 -0.06 -17.98
CA ASP A 218 14.17 0.85 -17.07
C ASP A 218 13.55 0.96 -15.66
N GLY A 219 12.45 0.24 -15.41
CA GLY A 219 11.77 0.28 -14.11
C GLY A 219 11.06 1.61 -13.82
N LEU A 220 10.89 2.50 -14.80
CA LEU A 220 10.45 3.88 -14.58
C LEU A 220 9.08 4.21 -15.20
N VAL A 221 8.45 3.28 -15.88
CA VAL A 221 7.24 3.58 -16.69
C VAL A 221 6.10 4.18 -15.86
N PHE A 222 5.89 3.71 -14.64
CA PHE A 222 4.85 4.22 -13.74
C PHE A 222 5.22 5.61 -13.19
N TYR A 223 6.47 5.82 -12.83
CA TYR A 223 6.94 7.14 -12.34
C TYR A 223 6.83 8.21 -13.43
N LYS A 224 7.11 7.86 -14.71
CA LYS A 224 6.92 8.76 -15.85
C LYS A 224 5.46 9.20 -15.96
N ALA A 225 4.53 8.24 -15.93
CA ALA A 225 3.11 8.54 -16.01
C ALA A 225 2.61 9.40 -14.83
N ILE A 226 3.06 9.11 -13.61
CA ILE A 226 2.70 9.90 -12.42
C ILE A 226 3.25 11.32 -12.54
N ALA A 227 4.54 11.46 -12.87
CA ALA A 227 5.20 12.76 -12.96
C ALA A 227 4.57 13.67 -14.03
N GLU A 228 4.17 13.10 -15.17
CA GLU A 228 3.64 13.85 -16.32
C GLU A 228 2.16 14.22 -16.13
N HIS A 229 1.33 13.31 -15.60
CA HIS A 229 -0.12 13.46 -15.70
C HIS A 229 -0.82 13.84 -14.39
N TYR A 230 -0.27 13.50 -13.23
CA TYR A 230 -1.01 13.60 -11.97
C TYR A 230 -0.84 14.92 -11.21
N GLN A 231 0.16 15.73 -11.56
CA GLN A 231 0.43 16.98 -10.85
C GLN A 231 -0.79 17.92 -10.81
N LYS A 232 -1.55 18.01 -11.91
CA LYS A 232 -2.71 18.90 -12.04
C LYS A 232 -3.86 18.54 -11.08
N ALA A 233 -3.99 17.27 -10.71
CA ALA A 233 -5.02 16.84 -9.76
C ALA A 233 -4.76 17.34 -8.34
N LEU A 234 -3.50 17.56 -7.97
CA LEU A 234 -3.13 18.17 -6.69
C LEU A 234 -3.49 19.65 -6.67
N ARG A 235 -3.90 20.18 -5.51
CA ARG A 235 -3.95 21.63 -5.29
C ARG A 235 -2.54 22.23 -5.31
N PRO A 236 -2.39 23.56 -5.51
CA PRO A 236 -1.09 24.22 -5.32
C PRO A 236 -0.50 23.87 -3.94
N GLY A 237 0.77 23.48 -3.89
CA GLY A 237 1.43 22.98 -2.68
C GLY A 237 1.02 21.56 -2.24
N GLY A 238 0.12 20.89 -2.96
CA GLY A 238 -0.27 19.51 -2.70
C GLY A 238 0.90 18.54 -2.86
N ALA A 239 0.86 17.41 -2.16
CA ALA A 239 1.97 16.52 -1.93
C ALA A 239 1.93 15.26 -2.81
N LEU A 240 3.11 14.75 -3.16
CA LEU A 240 3.34 13.44 -3.78
C LEU A 240 4.29 12.64 -2.87
N ALA A 241 3.99 11.37 -2.63
CA ALA A 241 4.89 10.43 -1.96
C ALA A 241 4.90 9.09 -2.69
N LEU A 242 6.07 8.66 -3.16
CA LEU A 242 6.25 7.44 -3.96
C LEU A 242 7.23 6.49 -3.29
N GLU A 243 6.87 5.21 -3.21
CA GLU A 243 7.88 4.19 -2.97
C GLU A 243 8.76 4.04 -4.20
N ILE A 244 10.06 3.85 -3.98
CA ILE A 244 11.04 3.62 -5.05
C ILE A 244 11.93 2.41 -4.76
N GLY A 245 12.44 1.79 -5.80
CA GLY A 245 13.59 0.89 -5.70
C GLY A 245 14.80 1.65 -5.16
N TRP A 246 15.59 1.00 -4.30
CA TRP A 246 16.68 1.64 -3.55
C TRP A 246 17.78 2.31 -4.40
N GLN A 247 17.85 1.98 -5.69
CA GLN A 247 18.79 2.56 -6.64
C GLN A 247 18.15 3.61 -7.57
N GLN A 248 16.84 3.87 -7.46
CA GLN A 248 16.10 4.69 -8.43
C GLN A 248 16.01 6.17 -8.04
N ARG A 249 16.55 6.58 -6.89
CA ARG A 249 16.46 7.95 -6.39
C ARG A 249 16.84 9.01 -7.44
N GLU A 250 18.01 8.86 -8.08
CA GLU A 250 18.50 9.86 -9.03
C GLU A 250 17.61 9.95 -10.27
N ALA A 251 17.20 8.79 -10.80
CA ALA A 251 16.35 8.73 -11.98
C ALA A 251 14.96 9.32 -11.72
N VAL A 252 14.34 8.99 -10.57
CA VAL A 252 13.02 9.53 -10.20
C VAL A 252 13.12 11.02 -9.88
N THR A 253 14.21 11.49 -9.24
CA THR A 253 14.45 12.92 -9.03
C THR A 253 14.47 13.66 -10.35
N ALA A 254 15.26 13.20 -11.34
CA ALA A 254 15.35 13.83 -12.63
C ALA A 254 14.00 13.87 -13.38
N LEU A 255 13.19 12.81 -13.27
CA LEU A 255 11.84 12.78 -13.83
C LEU A 255 10.93 13.83 -13.21
N LEU A 256 10.94 13.94 -11.89
CA LEU A 256 10.13 14.93 -11.17
C LEU A 256 10.55 16.36 -11.51
N GLU A 257 11.88 16.65 -11.53
CA GLU A 257 12.43 17.95 -11.93
C GLU A 257 12.02 18.33 -13.35
N ALA A 258 12.15 17.39 -14.30
CA ALA A 258 11.79 17.62 -15.70
C ALA A 258 10.31 17.94 -15.92
N ASN A 259 9.44 17.47 -15.00
CA ASN A 259 8.00 17.73 -15.03
C ASN A 259 7.57 18.88 -14.08
N GLY A 260 8.54 19.67 -13.59
CA GLY A 260 8.26 20.89 -12.83
C GLY A 260 7.74 20.68 -11.42
N TRP A 261 8.02 19.53 -10.80
CA TRP A 261 7.73 19.32 -9.38
C TRP A 261 8.70 20.11 -8.49
N ALA A 262 8.22 20.55 -7.34
CA ALA A 262 8.99 21.31 -6.36
C ALA A 262 9.26 20.48 -5.09
N ASP A 263 10.17 20.95 -4.23
CA ASP A 263 10.48 20.40 -2.89
C ASP A 263 10.78 18.89 -2.93
N ILE A 264 11.53 18.45 -3.94
CA ILE A 264 11.85 17.03 -4.13
C ILE A 264 12.83 16.58 -3.06
N ALA A 265 12.47 15.51 -2.34
CA ALA A 265 13.30 14.93 -1.30
C ALA A 265 13.17 13.40 -1.28
N CYS A 266 14.11 12.73 -0.63
CA CYS A 266 14.08 11.28 -0.46
C CYS A 266 14.28 10.91 1.00
N ARG A 267 13.39 10.07 1.55
CA ARG A 267 13.51 9.47 2.89
C ARG A 267 13.95 8.01 2.76
N LYS A 268 14.81 7.60 3.69
CA LYS A 268 15.32 6.24 3.77
C LYS A 268 14.41 5.35 4.58
N ASP A 269 14.38 4.05 4.23
CA ASP A 269 13.77 3.00 5.05
C ASP A 269 14.58 2.72 6.34
N PHE A 270 14.06 1.81 7.15
CA PHE A 270 14.75 1.41 8.40
C PHE A 270 16.07 0.67 8.16
N GLY A 271 16.28 0.13 6.96
CA GLY A 271 17.53 -0.48 6.51
C GLY A 271 18.58 0.52 6.02
N GLY A 272 18.21 1.80 5.90
CA GLY A 272 19.08 2.88 5.41
C GLY A 272 19.12 3.02 3.89
N ASN A 273 18.24 2.33 3.16
CA ASN A 273 18.10 2.44 1.70
C ASN A 273 17.18 3.60 1.33
N ASP A 274 17.41 4.23 0.19
CA ASP A 274 16.49 5.22 -0.36
C ASP A 274 15.15 4.52 -0.68
N ARG A 275 14.03 5.05 -0.16
CA ARG A 275 12.75 4.35 -0.23
C ARG A 275 11.56 5.22 -0.58
N CYS A 276 11.42 6.39 0.00
CA CYS A 276 10.28 7.26 -0.22
C CYS A 276 10.71 8.55 -0.89
N MET A 277 10.33 8.75 -2.16
CA MET A 277 10.46 10.03 -2.84
C MET A 277 9.26 10.89 -2.55
N THR A 278 9.51 12.14 -2.19
CA THR A 278 8.47 13.16 -1.99
C THR A 278 8.66 14.32 -2.93
N ALA A 279 7.56 14.96 -3.31
CA ALA A 279 7.56 16.19 -4.08
C ALA A 279 6.30 17.02 -3.78
N ARG A 280 6.22 18.25 -4.28
CA ARG A 280 5.03 19.08 -4.20
C ARG A 280 4.69 19.67 -5.56
N ARG A 281 3.38 19.84 -5.82
CA ARG A 281 2.93 20.74 -6.88
C ARG A 281 3.38 22.16 -6.51
N PRO A 282 4.01 22.95 -7.43
CA PRO A 282 4.32 24.35 -7.19
C PRO A 282 3.09 25.17 -6.76
N GLN A 283 3.35 26.30 -6.08
CA GLN A 283 2.31 27.25 -5.64
C GLN A 283 1.61 27.91 -6.83
#